data_05dccabf00738f021f1f1d815ec84059
#
_entry.id   05dccabf00738f021f1f1d815ec84059
#
_cell.length_a   1.000
_cell.length_b   1.000
_cell.length_c   1.000
_cell.angle_alpha   90.00
_cell.angle_beta   90.00
_cell.angle_gamma   90.00
#
_symmetry.space_group_name_H-M   'P 1'
#
loop_
_entity.id
_entity.type
_entity.pdbx_description
1 polymer ?
#
loop_
_entity_poly.entity_id
_entity_poly.type
_entity_poly.pdbx_seq_one_letter_code
_entity_poly.pdbx_strand_id
1 'polypeptide(L)'
;SNTLMSYEVVEPTTLFELNSGGLQTYHQTDFGMCEQNLMMLPCARFRMCIGCGSLSCIKGNTEQIDCIKRYREKELKLASLDKEAVDKGVIGADRHYQLHLEQIKHCDDLLSMHSDRNIEDGSTIRLSSPNDKSTLDRQLIKNYKKRLPNIVKTAPRLPRKPT
;
A
#
# COMPACT_ATOMS: atom_id res chain seq x y z
N SER A 1 4.27 -12.28 13.61
CA SER A 1 5.44 -11.39 13.53
C SER A 1 5.40 -10.62 12.22
N ASN A 2 5.16 -9.33 12.29
CA ASN A 2 5.27 -8.47 11.12
C ASN A 2 6.73 -8.31 10.79
N THR A 3 7.18 -8.99 9.78
CA THR A 3 8.52 -8.79 9.26
C THR A 3 8.53 -7.44 8.56
N LEU A 4 9.32 -6.52 9.08
CA LEU A 4 9.68 -5.29 8.39
C LEU A 4 10.34 -5.67 7.07
N MET A 5 9.65 -5.41 5.99
CA MET A 5 10.15 -5.75 4.66
C MET A 5 10.94 -4.58 4.10
N SER A 6 11.89 -4.89 3.29
CA SER A 6 12.86 -4.01 2.64
C SER A 6 12.40 -2.57 2.47
N TYR A 7 13.17 -1.65 2.97
CA TYR A 7 13.08 -0.23 2.62
C TYR A 7 14.07 0.05 1.49
N GLU A 8 13.63 0.81 0.55
CA GLU A 8 14.43 1.25 -0.58
C GLU A 8 14.26 2.77 -0.71
N VAL A 9 15.36 3.47 -0.92
CA VAL A 9 15.30 4.90 -1.18
C VAL A 9 14.70 5.08 -2.57
N VAL A 10 13.48 5.61 -2.62
CA VAL A 10 12.86 5.99 -3.88
C VAL A 10 13.28 7.42 -4.17
N GLU A 11 14.31 7.60 -4.98
CA GLU A 11 14.53 8.90 -5.58
C GLU A 11 13.33 9.22 -6.47
N PRO A 12 12.83 10.46 -6.45
CA PRO A 12 11.77 10.89 -7.34
C PRO A 12 12.33 11.00 -8.76
N THR A 13 12.64 9.88 -9.33
CA THR A 13 12.91 9.76 -10.75
C THR A 13 11.65 10.10 -11.52
N THR A 14 11.82 10.69 -12.66
CA THR A 14 10.71 11.18 -13.49
C THR A 14 9.67 10.06 -13.69
N LEU A 15 8.39 10.42 -13.72
CA LEU A 15 7.27 9.53 -14.07
C LEU A 15 7.58 8.64 -15.29
N PHE A 16 8.46 9.10 -16.17
CA PHE A 16 8.91 8.39 -17.35
C PHE A 16 9.82 7.20 -17.02
N GLU A 17 10.73 7.34 -16.06
CA GLU A 17 11.64 6.26 -15.64
C GLU A 17 10.90 5.19 -14.84
N LEU A 18 9.90 5.61 -14.04
CA LEU A 18 8.99 4.69 -13.36
C LEU A 18 8.17 3.85 -14.35
N ASN A 19 7.80 4.42 -15.50
CA ASN A 19 7.04 3.73 -16.55
C ASN A 19 7.92 2.89 -17.49
N SER A 20 9.21 3.18 -17.63
CA SER A 20 10.11 2.44 -18.52
C SER A 20 10.41 1.00 -18.05
N GLY A 21 10.20 0.70 -16.79
CA GLY A 21 10.31 -0.65 -16.21
C GLY A 21 9.08 -1.54 -16.37
N GLY A 22 8.06 -1.12 -17.11
CA GLY A 22 6.87 -1.88 -17.44
C GLY A 22 5.61 -1.49 -16.66
N LEU A 23 4.93 -0.45 -17.10
CA LEU A 23 3.53 -0.11 -16.76
C LEU A 23 3.21 -0.04 -15.25
N GLN A 24 4.15 0.27 -14.40
CA GLN A 24 3.87 0.58 -13.00
C GLN A 24 3.42 2.04 -12.90
N THR A 25 2.14 2.23 -12.69
CA THR A 25 1.57 3.54 -12.36
C THR A 25 1.51 3.64 -10.84
N TYR A 26 2.14 4.69 -10.29
CA TYR A 26 2.02 5.00 -8.88
C TYR A 26 0.85 5.96 -8.67
N HIS A 27 0.01 5.65 -7.70
CA HIS A 27 -1.09 6.53 -7.30
C HIS A 27 -0.79 7.09 -5.92
N GLN A 28 -0.87 8.40 -5.81
CA GLN A 28 -0.74 9.05 -4.52
C GLN A 28 -2.00 8.78 -3.67
N THR A 29 -1.78 8.39 -2.43
CA THR A 29 -2.81 8.25 -1.39
C THR A 29 -2.48 9.17 -0.22
N ASP A 30 -3.42 9.33 0.71
CA ASP A 30 -3.19 10.14 1.91
C ASP A 30 -2.07 9.57 2.80
N PHE A 31 -1.78 8.28 2.69
CA PHE A 31 -0.81 7.59 3.54
C PHE A 31 0.54 7.35 2.86
N GLY A 32 0.61 7.50 1.56
CA GLY A 32 1.79 7.20 0.77
C GLY A 32 1.45 6.96 -0.69
N MET A 33 2.21 6.08 -1.35
CA MET A 33 2.05 5.76 -2.75
C MET A 33 1.49 4.35 -2.92
N CYS A 34 0.49 4.20 -3.78
CA CYS A 34 -0.04 2.90 -4.18
C CYS A 34 0.71 2.41 -5.41
N GLU A 35 1.35 1.25 -5.31
CA GLU A 35 2.08 0.62 -6.42
C GLU A 35 1.19 -0.30 -7.28
N GLN A 36 -0.10 -0.35 -6.99
CA GLN A 36 -1.05 -1.11 -7.79
C GLN A 36 -1.30 -0.40 -9.13
N ASN A 37 -1.17 -1.14 -10.22
CA ASN A 37 -1.56 -0.62 -11.53
C ASN A 37 -3.08 -0.61 -11.68
N LEU A 38 -3.71 0.50 -11.28
CA LEU A 38 -5.17 0.67 -11.30
C LEU A 38 -5.74 0.80 -12.71
N MET A 39 -4.92 1.05 -13.72
CA MET A 39 -5.36 1.05 -15.13
C MET A 39 -5.60 -0.37 -15.64
N MET A 40 -4.91 -1.34 -15.07
CA MET A 40 -4.98 -2.74 -15.50
C MET A 40 -5.86 -3.57 -14.59
N LEU A 41 -5.88 -3.26 -13.29
CA LEU A 41 -6.59 -4.02 -12.28
C LEU A 41 -7.28 -3.04 -11.31
N PRO A 42 -8.58 -3.19 -11.06
CA PRO A 42 -9.27 -2.38 -10.07
C PRO A 42 -8.70 -2.66 -8.67
N CYS A 43 -8.82 -1.67 -7.78
CA CYS A 43 -8.44 -1.86 -6.38
C CYS A 43 -9.38 -2.88 -5.71
N ALA A 44 -8.87 -4.08 -5.43
CA ALA A 44 -9.63 -5.14 -4.77
C ALA A 44 -9.89 -4.86 -3.27
N ARG A 45 -9.22 -3.88 -2.69
CA ARG A 45 -9.33 -3.54 -1.26
C ARG A 45 -10.21 -2.33 -0.97
N PHE A 46 -10.95 -1.84 -1.94
CA PHE A 46 -11.87 -0.70 -1.76
C PHE A 46 -11.24 0.52 -1.07
N ARG A 47 -9.99 0.85 -1.41
CA ARG A 47 -9.18 1.92 -0.81
C ARG A 47 -8.83 1.74 0.68
N MET A 48 -8.91 0.54 1.21
CA MET A 48 -8.35 0.23 2.51
C MET A 48 -6.82 0.13 2.40
N CYS A 49 -6.17 1.28 2.26
CA CYS A 49 -4.73 1.36 1.97
C CYS A 49 -3.87 0.92 3.15
N ILE A 50 -4.29 1.25 4.38
CA ILE A 50 -3.59 0.81 5.58
C ILE A 50 -3.62 -0.74 5.67
N GLY A 51 -2.46 -1.35 5.79
CA GLY A 51 -2.32 -2.82 5.76
C GLY A 51 -2.34 -3.43 4.34
N CYS A 52 -2.43 -2.61 3.30
CA CYS A 52 -2.31 -3.08 1.92
C CYS A 52 -0.85 -3.30 1.52
N GLY A 53 -0.53 -4.45 0.93
CA GLY A 53 0.81 -4.76 0.46
C GLY A 53 1.31 -3.93 -0.72
N SER A 54 0.43 -3.14 -1.34
CA SER A 54 0.79 -2.21 -2.41
C SER A 54 1.01 -0.77 -1.92
N LEU A 55 0.83 -0.51 -0.62
CA LEU A 55 1.10 0.79 -0.03
C LEU A 55 2.58 0.92 0.31
N SER A 56 3.21 1.96 -0.20
CA SER A 56 4.56 2.39 0.14
C SER A 56 4.52 3.77 0.76
N CYS A 57 5.11 3.93 1.93
CA CYS A 57 5.22 5.20 2.63
C CYS A 57 6.66 5.70 2.57
N ILE A 58 6.86 7.00 2.69
CA ILE A 58 8.20 7.60 2.79
C ILE A 58 8.49 7.86 4.26
N LYS A 59 9.50 7.19 4.79
CA LYS A 59 9.92 7.31 6.18
C LYS A 59 10.23 8.77 6.54
N GLY A 60 9.64 9.24 7.63
CA GLY A 60 9.82 10.61 8.12
C GLY A 60 8.93 11.66 7.42
N ASN A 61 8.11 11.29 6.46
CA ASN A 61 7.18 12.22 5.84
C ASN A 61 6.08 12.61 6.83
N THR A 62 6.09 13.87 7.27
CA THR A 62 5.19 14.38 8.32
C THR A 62 3.72 14.37 7.91
N GLU A 63 3.42 14.66 6.66
CA GLU A 63 2.03 14.65 6.14
C GLU A 63 1.45 13.23 6.17
N GLN A 64 2.22 12.24 5.73
CA GLN A 64 1.81 10.84 5.78
C GLN A 64 1.63 10.36 7.21
N ILE A 65 2.55 10.72 8.12
CA ILE A 65 2.46 10.40 9.55
C ILE A 65 1.18 11.00 10.15
N ASP A 66 0.87 12.26 9.87
CA ASP A 66 -0.31 12.92 10.40
C ASP A 66 -1.61 12.30 9.85
N CYS A 67 -1.62 11.90 8.59
CA CYS A 67 -2.74 11.18 8.00
C CYS A 67 -2.95 9.81 8.66
N ILE A 68 -1.88 9.07 8.91
CA ILE A 68 -1.96 7.76 9.61
C ILE A 68 -2.49 7.95 11.03
N LYS A 69 -2.02 8.96 11.77
CA LYS A 69 -2.49 9.26 13.13
C LYS A 69 -3.98 9.60 13.15
N ARG A 70 -4.44 10.46 12.24
CA ARG A 70 -5.88 10.83 12.13
C ARG A 70 -6.74 9.62 11.76
N TYR A 71 -6.27 8.78 10.86
CA TYR A 71 -6.96 7.55 10.50
C TYR A 71 -7.05 6.61 11.69
N ARG A 72 -5.95 6.42 12.42
CA ARG A 72 -5.92 5.61 13.66
C ARG A 72 -6.94 6.09 14.69
N GLU A 73 -7.04 7.39 14.94
CA GLU A 73 -8.02 7.96 15.87
C GLU A 73 -9.45 7.68 15.43
N LYS A 74 -9.73 7.79 14.13
CA LYS A 74 -11.03 7.43 13.56
C LYS A 74 -11.36 5.96 13.81
N GLU A 75 -10.40 5.06 13.53
CA GLU A 75 -10.56 3.62 13.74
C GLU A 75 -10.79 3.28 15.23
N LEU A 76 -10.12 3.97 16.15
CA LEU A 76 -10.36 3.81 17.60
C LEU A 76 -11.79 4.17 17.98
N LYS A 77 -12.34 5.26 17.44
CA LYS A 77 -13.73 5.67 17.70
C LYS A 77 -14.72 4.63 17.17
N LEU A 78 -14.48 4.13 15.96
CA LEU A 78 -15.33 3.11 15.35
C LEU A 78 -15.26 1.79 16.13
N ALA A 79 -14.06 1.37 16.53
CA ALA A 79 -13.89 0.18 17.36
C ALA A 79 -14.63 0.29 18.69
N SER A 80 -14.64 1.47 19.32
CA SER A 80 -15.39 1.69 20.56
C SER A 80 -16.90 1.52 20.36
N LEU A 81 -17.46 2.05 19.25
CA LEU A 81 -18.86 1.89 18.91
C LEU A 81 -19.23 0.43 18.62
N ASP A 82 -18.39 -0.25 17.87
CA ASP A 82 -18.60 -1.66 17.53
C ASP A 82 -18.49 -2.55 18.78
N LYS A 83 -17.60 -2.22 19.72
CA LYS A 83 -17.52 -2.93 20.97
C LYS A 83 -18.84 -2.82 21.79
N GLU A 84 -19.42 -1.63 21.85
CA GLU A 84 -20.73 -1.45 22.48
C GLU A 84 -21.83 -2.29 21.79
N ALA A 85 -21.77 -2.39 20.45
CA ALA A 85 -22.70 -3.20 19.68
C ALA A 85 -22.49 -4.70 19.96
N VAL A 86 -21.24 -5.15 20.09
CA VAL A 86 -20.90 -6.54 20.51
C VAL A 86 -21.48 -6.84 21.88
N ASP A 87 -21.28 -5.93 22.85
CA ASP A 87 -21.77 -6.10 24.23
C ASP A 87 -23.31 -6.14 24.28
N LYS A 88 -23.99 -5.51 23.32
CA LYS A 88 -25.44 -5.56 23.14
C LYS A 88 -25.91 -6.78 22.34
N GLY A 89 -25.01 -7.65 21.88
CA GLY A 89 -25.34 -8.86 21.14
C GLY A 89 -25.76 -8.62 19.68
N VAL A 90 -25.36 -7.51 19.07
CA VAL A 90 -25.67 -7.21 17.66
C VAL A 90 -24.91 -8.20 16.75
N ILE A 91 -25.64 -8.91 15.90
CA ILE A 91 -25.09 -9.91 14.99
C ILE A 91 -24.11 -9.25 14.00
N GLY A 92 -22.91 -9.78 13.92
CA GLY A 92 -21.85 -9.33 12.99
C GLY A 92 -21.02 -8.15 13.51
N ALA A 93 -21.37 -7.53 14.64
CA ALA A 93 -20.59 -6.45 15.23
C ALA A 93 -19.17 -6.89 15.63
N ASP A 94 -19.01 -8.14 16.02
CA ASP A 94 -17.73 -8.75 16.36
C ASP A 94 -16.73 -8.70 15.18
N ARG A 95 -17.19 -8.95 13.96
CA ARG A 95 -16.36 -8.90 12.75
C ARG A 95 -15.90 -7.48 12.44
N HIS A 96 -16.78 -6.50 12.56
CA HIS A 96 -16.45 -5.10 12.38
C HIS A 96 -15.45 -4.63 13.43
N TYR A 97 -15.68 -5.00 14.69
CA TYR A 97 -14.76 -4.71 15.77
C TYR A 97 -13.35 -5.25 15.50
N GLN A 98 -13.23 -6.53 15.10
CA GLN A 98 -11.95 -7.14 14.76
C GLN A 98 -11.26 -6.43 13.57
N LEU A 99 -12.02 -6.03 12.55
CA LEU A 99 -11.50 -5.28 11.42
C LEU A 99 -10.87 -3.95 11.85
N HIS A 100 -11.55 -3.20 12.72
CA HIS A 100 -11.02 -1.94 13.25
C HIS A 100 -9.77 -2.14 14.11
N LEU A 101 -9.74 -3.20 14.94
CA LEU A 101 -8.54 -3.54 15.70
C LEU A 101 -7.34 -3.87 14.81
N GLU A 102 -7.57 -4.59 13.73
CA GLU A 102 -6.54 -4.90 12.74
C GLU A 102 -6.02 -3.64 12.05
N GLN A 103 -6.90 -2.71 11.66
CA GLN A 103 -6.50 -1.44 11.07
C GLN A 103 -5.70 -0.58 12.05
N ILE A 104 -6.08 -0.53 13.32
CA ILE A 104 -5.33 0.16 14.37
C ILE A 104 -3.93 -0.43 14.50
N LYS A 105 -3.82 -1.75 14.51
CA LYS A 105 -2.53 -2.44 14.56
C LYS A 105 -1.64 -2.07 13.38
N HIS A 106 -2.18 -2.05 12.17
CA HIS A 106 -1.43 -1.65 10.98
C HIS A 106 -0.97 -0.19 11.05
N CYS A 107 -1.79 0.71 11.59
CA CYS A 107 -1.37 2.09 11.85
C CYS A 107 -0.20 2.14 12.85
N ASP A 108 -0.27 1.39 13.93
CA ASP A 108 0.79 1.33 14.95
C ASP A 108 2.09 0.79 14.37
N ASP A 109 2.01 -0.26 13.56
CA ASP A 109 3.16 -0.84 12.89
C ASP A 109 3.83 0.16 11.92
N LEU A 110 3.04 0.89 11.11
CA LEU A 110 3.56 1.94 10.22
C LEU A 110 4.19 3.10 11.00
N LEU A 111 3.53 3.58 12.05
CA LEU A 111 4.06 4.65 12.89
C LEU A 111 5.35 4.24 13.60
N SER A 112 5.45 2.98 14.01
CA SER A 112 6.67 2.41 14.58
C SER A 112 7.82 2.43 13.56
N MET A 113 7.55 2.08 12.30
CA MET A 113 8.54 2.15 11.22
C MET A 113 8.97 3.59 10.92
N HIS A 114 8.04 4.53 10.93
CA HIS A 114 8.35 5.96 10.77
C HIS A 114 9.24 6.51 11.91
N SER A 115 9.17 5.90 13.09
CA SER A 115 9.94 6.29 14.28
C SER A 115 11.24 5.50 14.45
N ASP A 116 11.47 4.47 13.65
CA ASP A 116 12.64 3.60 13.77
C ASP A 116 13.90 4.36 13.33
N ARG A 117 14.85 4.50 14.25
CA ARG A 117 16.13 5.18 14.00
C ARG A 117 17.08 4.39 13.11
N ASN A 118 16.85 3.08 12.97
CA ASN A 118 17.67 2.22 12.10
C ASN A 118 17.27 2.34 10.62
N ILE A 119 16.12 2.94 10.34
CA ILE A 119 15.65 3.21 8.98
C ILE A 119 15.96 4.66 8.64
N GLU A 120 16.63 4.87 7.53
CA GLU A 120 16.99 6.20 7.06
C GLU A 120 15.76 6.99 6.60
N ASP A 121 15.71 8.29 6.94
CA ASP A 121 14.64 9.18 6.49
C ASP A 121 14.67 9.31 4.96
N GLY A 122 13.49 9.30 4.35
CA GLY A 122 13.34 9.29 2.89
C GLY A 122 13.30 7.89 2.27
N SER A 123 13.58 6.84 3.05
CA SER A 123 13.45 5.46 2.59
C SER A 123 11.99 5.05 2.42
N THR A 124 11.74 4.13 1.51
CA THR A 124 10.40 3.53 1.34
C THR A 124 10.17 2.46 2.39
N ILE A 125 9.05 2.56 3.10
CA ILE A 125 8.62 1.59 4.11
C ILE A 125 7.28 0.96 3.74
N ARG A 126 7.10 -0.32 4.08
CA ARG A 126 5.90 -1.12 3.82
C ARG A 126 5.62 -2.07 4.97
N LEU A 127 4.36 -2.37 5.22
CA LEU A 127 3.95 -3.34 6.26
C LEU A 127 4.02 -4.78 5.81
N SER A 128 3.79 -5.05 4.53
CA SER A 128 3.70 -6.41 4.01
C SER A 128 4.61 -6.62 2.81
N SER A 129 5.03 -7.88 2.64
CA SER A 129 5.83 -8.28 1.48
C SER A 129 5.05 -8.09 0.18
N PRO A 130 5.71 -7.68 -0.91
CA PRO A 130 5.14 -7.77 -2.25
C PRO A 130 4.62 -9.16 -2.60
N ASN A 131 5.09 -10.19 -1.90
CA ASN A 131 4.62 -11.58 -2.07
C ASN A 131 3.34 -11.90 -1.28
N ASP A 132 2.91 -11.02 -0.40
CA ASP A 132 1.70 -11.19 0.43
C ASP A 132 0.41 -10.83 -0.31
N LYS A 133 0.46 -10.85 -1.63
CA LYS A 133 -0.69 -10.66 -2.50
C LYS A 133 -1.62 -11.86 -2.40
N SER A 134 -2.93 -11.60 -2.42
CA SER A 134 -3.92 -12.67 -2.41
C SER A 134 -3.68 -13.65 -3.56
N THR A 135 -4.20 -14.87 -3.44
CA THR A 135 -4.09 -15.88 -4.51
C THR A 135 -4.68 -15.37 -5.83
N LEU A 136 -5.76 -14.56 -5.74
CA LEU A 136 -6.38 -13.92 -6.89
C LEU A 136 -5.44 -12.88 -7.51
N ASP A 137 -4.83 -12.02 -6.71
CA ASP A 137 -3.87 -11.03 -7.19
C ASP A 137 -2.68 -11.69 -7.86
N ARG A 138 -2.16 -12.78 -7.28
CA ARG A 138 -1.07 -13.57 -7.88
C ARG A 138 -1.45 -14.15 -9.24
N GLN A 139 -2.67 -14.68 -9.37
CA GLN A 139 -3.17 -15.23 -10.63
C GLN A 139 -3.37 -14.12 -11.68
N LEU A 140 -3.95 -12.98 -11.30
CA LEU A 140 -4.15 -11.84 -12.19
C LEU A 140 -2.81 -11.29 -12.69
N ILE A 141 -1.83 -11.12 -11.80
CA ILE A 141 -0.48 -10.67 -12.17
C ILE A 141 0.20 -11.69 -13.09
N LYS A 142 0.06 -13.00 -12.82
CA LYS A 142 0.62 -14.05 -13.66
C LYS A 142 0.00 -14.06 -15.06
N ASN A 143 -1.31 -13.88 -15.14
CA ASN A 143 -2.02 -13.81 -16.42
C ASN A 143 -1.65 -12.53 -17.20
N TYR A 144 -1.48 -11.43 -16.49
CA TYR A 144 -1.03 -10.17 -17.07
C TYR A 144 0.39 -10.27 -17.62
N LYS A 145 1.34 -10.80 -16.86
CA LYS A 145 2.72 -11.03 -17.32
C LYS A 145 2.81 -11.91 -18.54
N LYS A 146 1.88 -12.87 -18.71
CA LYS A 146 1.81 -13.71 -19.92
C LYS A 146 1.38 -12.93 -21.16
N ARG A 147 0.59 -11.85 -20.99
CA ARG A 147 0.12 -10.99 -22.11
C ARG A 147 1.12 -9.92 -22.50
N LEU A 148 1.98 -9.47 -21.57
CA LEU A 148 2.98 -8.44 -21.78
C LEU A 148 3.94 -8.68 -22.97
N PRO A 149 4.48 -9.90 -23.20
CA PRO A 149 5.41 -10.13 -24.30
C PRO A 149 4.86 -9.75 -25.66
N ASN A 150 3.55 -9.84 -25.84
CA ASN A 150 2.91 -9.50 -27.10
C ASN A 150 2.68 -7.98 -27.26
N ILE A 151 2.49 -7.26 -26.18
CA ILE A 151 2.29 -5.79 -26.18
C ILE A 151 3.63 -5.09 -26.35
N VAL A 152 4.68 -5.53 -25.67
CA VAL A 152 6.01 -4.92 -25.73
C VAL A 152 6.66 -5.09 -27.12
N LYS A 153 6.35 -6.17 -27.84
CA LYS A 153 6.85 -6.39 -29.20
C LYS A 153 6.25 -5.45 -30.26
N THR A 154 5.08 -4.89 -29.96
CA THR A 154 4.36 -4.00 -30.88
C THR A 154 4.49 -2.51 -30.53
N ALA A 155 5.07 -2.17 -29.39
CA ALA A 155 5.29 -0.79 -29.00
C ALA A 155 6.45 -0.16 -29.82
N PRO A 156 6.26 1.00 -30.45
CA PRO A 156 7.33 1.68 -31.15
C PRO A 156 8.41 2.11 -30.17
N ARG A 157 9.67 1.79 -30.49
CA ARG A 157 10.81 2.26 -29.70
C ARG A 157 10.90 3.77 -29.81
N LEU A 158 10.77 4.47 -28.69
CA LEU A 158 11.02 5.90 -28.63
C LEU A 158 12.50 6.19 -28.98
N PRO A 159 12.77 7.23 -29.77
CA PRO A 159 14.14 7.61 -30.13
C PRO A 159 14.93 7.97 -28.87
N ARG A 160 16.15 7.43 -28.77
CA ARG A 160 17.07 7.79 -27.68
C ARG A 160 17.42 9.28 -27.85
N LYS A 161 17.36 10.04 -26.75
CA LYS A 161 17.88 11.41 -26.73
C LYS A 161 19.36 11.39 -27.12
N PRO A 162 19.81 12.28 -28.01
CA PRO A 162 21.23 12.46 -28.27
C PRO A 162 21.90 12.95 -26.97
N THR A 163 23.02 12.34 -26.67
CA THR A 163 23.95 12.75 -25.62
C THR A 163 24.51 14.13 -25.87
#